data_3bed4d6fae83d9802a2cda18d2f94c5e
#
_entry.id   3bed4d6fae83d9802a2cda18d2f94c5e
#
_cell.length_a   1.000
_cell.length_b   1.000
_cell.length_c   1.000
_cell.angle_alpha   90.00
_cell.angle_beta   90.00
_cell.angle_gamma   90.00
#
_symmetry.space_group_name_H-M   'P 1'
#
loop_
_entity.id
_entity.type
_entity.pdbx_description
1 polymer ?
#
loop_
_entity_poly.entity_id
_entity_poly.type
_entity_poly.pdbx_seq_one_letter_code
_entity_poly.pdbx_strand_id
1 'polypeptide(L)'
;MPGSPLGTPDNPLRVAVIGSGPSGFYAAERLLNDPDVSVQVDVFDRLPTPFGLVRGGVAPDHQKIKSVTRVFDKIAAHPEFRFYGNVEIGRDIVRDEVTAYYHGIIYAVGARTDRRMWIPREHLPGSHSATEFVGWYNAHPDYRRMRFNLQAESAAVVGNGNVAMDVARLLASPHEHLATTDISDHALAALADSKVRDIHILGRRGPAQAAFTNKEIKELGELPGVDVIIDPAALELDPASRAYVEAAEDKSLERNLAILQGYAERELTGAPTRIHLHFAVSPVEIVGDARVEALVIGHNELYASEDGSVRPRLTERRSTIPVGLVFRAIGYKGEPLPGLPFDERGGIVPNVAGRVVDPATDTPVVGEYVTGWIKRGPQGVIGTNKPDGHESAESLLADAAAGLLDKDVPSRAVLEHLLDERQHAVVSFEDWQHLDAIEKGRGEPDGRPRVKFTHIEEMIAALDERDRS
;
A
#
# COMPACT_ATOMS: atom_id res chain seq x y z
N MET A 1 -9.22 -6.54 -47.98
CA MET A 1 -9.02 -7.84 -47.33
C MET A 1 -9.48 -7.67 -45.90
N PRO A 2 -10.18 -8.65 -45.30
CA PRO A 2 -10.42 -8.56 -43.86
C PRO A 2 -9.05 -8.50 -43.16
N GLY A 3 -8.89 -7.60 -42.21
CA GLY A 3 -7.67 -7.47 -41.42
C GLY A 3 -7.33 -8.77 -40.70
N SER A 4 -6.08 -8.94 -40.25
CA SER A 4 -5.68 -10.07 -39.42
C SER A 4 -6.55 -10.12 -38.16
N PRO A 5 -6.97 -11.31 -37.66
CA PRO A 5 -7.74 -11.46 -36.45
C PRO A 5 -7.02 -10.80 -35.25
N LEU A 6 -7.79 -10.22 -34.33
CA LEU A 6 -7.24 -9.66 -33.09
C LEU A 6 -6.50 -10.74 -32.29
N GLY A 7 -5.36 -10.38 -31.70
CA GLY A 7 -4.52 -11.30 -30.93
C GLY A 7 -3.52 -12.10 -31.77
N THR A 8 -3.37 -11.79 -33.05
CA THR A 8 -2.30 -12.36 -33.90
C THR A 8 -1.04 -11.48 -33.88
N PRO A 9 0.15 -11.97 -34.28
CA PRO A 9 1.36 -11.18 -34.38
C PRO A 9 1.23 -9.92 -35.25
N ASP A 10 0.42 -10.00 -36.31
CA ASP A 10 0.16 -8.87 -37.23
C ASP A 10 -0.92 -7.91 -36.71
N ASN A 11 -1.73 -8.33 -35.73
CA ASN A 11 -2.75 -7.52 -35.07
C ASN A 11 -2.84 -7.88 -33.58
N PRO A 12 -1.83 -7.50 -32.78
CA PRO A 12 -1.77 -7.88 -31.36
C PRO A 12 -2.86 -7.19 -30.53
N LEU A 13 -3.32 -7.90 -29.50
CA LEU A 13 -4.22 -7.35 -28.50
C LEU A 13 -3.45 -6.30 -27.68
N ARG A 14 -3.83 -5.03 -27.79
CA ARG A 14 -3.18 -3.94 -27.06
C ARG A 14 -3.92 -3.65 -25.76
N VAL A 15 -3.20 -3.74 -24.64
CA VAL A 15 -3.75 -3.58 -23.29
C VAL A 15 -2.98 -2.50 -22.54
N ALA A 16 -3.73 -1.54 -21.98
CA ALA A 16 -3.21 -0.59 -21.01
C ALA A 16 -3.38 -1.14 -19.60
N VAL A 17 -2.33 -1.05 -18.77
CA VAL A 17 -2.39 -1.32 -17.33
C VAL A 17 -2.09 -0.03 -16.58
N ILE A 18 -3.06 0.47 -15.81
CA ILE A 18 -2.96 1.73 -15.09
C ILE A 18 -2.54 1.47 -13.65
N GLY A 19 -1.28 1.72 -13.36
CA GLY A 19 -0.63 1.45 -12.08
C GLY A 19 0.39 0.31 -12.16
N SER A 20 1.64 0.61 -11.82
CA SER A 20 2.78 -0.30 -11.86
C SER A 20 3.07 -0.98 -10.51
N GLY A 21 2.04 -1.16 -9.68
CA GLY A 21 2.12 -1.95 -8.46
C GLY A 21 2.09 -3.46 -8.73
N PRO A 22 2.18 -4.32 -7.68
CA PRO A 22 2.19 -5.77 -7.82
C PRO A 22 1.06 -6.35 -8.67
N SER A 23 -0.18 -5.85 -8.50
CA SER A 23 -1.33 -6.35 -9.26
C SER A 23 -1.22 -6.02 -10.75
N GLY A 24 -0.71 -4.84 -11.10
CA GLY A 24 -0.45 -4.46 -12.50
C GLY A 24 0.62 -5.35 -13.15
N PHE A 25 1.74 -5.59 -12.45
CA PHE A 25 2.78 -6.48 -12.96
C PHE A 25 2.30 -7.93 -13.13
N TYR A 26 1.52 -8.47 -12.18
CA TYR A 26 0.98 -9.83 -12.32
C TYR A 26 -0.08 -9.94 -13.41
N ALA A 27 -0.89 -8.91 -13.64
CA ALA A 27 -1.79 -8.87 -14.78
C ALA A 27 -0.99 -8.85 -16.11
N ALA A 28 0.05 -8.01 -16.19
CA ALA A 28 0.96 -7.98 -17.34
C ALA A 28 1.66 -9.33 -17.56
N GLU A 29 2.14 -10.00 -16.49
CA GLU A 29 2.74 -11.33 -16.55
C GLU A 29 1.80 -12.33 -17.25
N ARG A 30 0.53 -12.36 -16.82
CA ARG A 30 -0.45 -13.31 -17.38
C ARG A 30 -0.77 -13.03 -18.84
N LEU A 31 -0.92 -11.74 -19.20
CA LEU A 31 -1.19 -11.32 -20.57
C LEU A 31 -0.03 -11.66 -21.53
N LEU A 32 1.20 -11.26 -21.14
CA LEU A 32 2.39 -11.42 -21.97
C LEU A 32 2.83 -12.89 -22.17
N ASN A 33 2.46 -13.77 -21.24
CA ASN A 33 2.77 -15.20 -21.31
C ASN A 33 1.60 -16.05 -21.84
N ASP A 34 0.57 -15.45 -22.44
CA ASP A 34 -0.50 -16.22 -23.05
C ASP A 34 0.04 -16.96 -24.30
N PRO A 35 -0.17 -18.29 -24.42
CA PRO A 35 0.41 -19.06 -25.52
C PRO A 35 -0.32 -18.87 -26.87
N ASP A 36 -1.57 -18.43 -26.80
CA ASP A 36 -2.48 -18.42 -27.95
C ASP A 36 -2.74 -17.01 -28.50
N VAL A 37 -2.50 -15.99 -27.69
CA VAL A 37 -2.83 -14.59 -28.02
C VAL A 37 -1.56 -13.73 -27.98
N SER A 38 -1.27 -13.06 -29.10
CA SER A 38 -0.22 -12.04 -29.14
C SER A 38 -0.73 -10.77 -28.44
N VAL A 39 -0.07 -10.36 -27.35
CA VAL A 39 -0.48 -9.23 -26.53
C VAL A 39 0.64 -8.21 -26.42
N GLN A 40 0.30 -6.94 -26.55
CA GLN A 40 1.15 -5.80 -26.21
C GLN A 40 0.63 -5.16 -24.92
N VAL A 41 1.49 -4.99 -23.92
CA VAL A 41 1.13 -4.42 -22.64
C VAL A 41 1.88 -3.11 -22.41
N ASP A 42 1.13 -2.04 -22.19
CA ASP A 42 1.61 -0.71 -21.87
C ASP A 42 1.21 -0.37 -20.42
N VAL A 43 2.20 -0.23 -19.54
CA VAL A 43 1.97 0.05 -18.11
C VAL A 43 2.22 1.52 -17.83
N PHE A 44 1.20 2.20 -17.29
CA PHE A 44 1.27 3.61 -16.93
C PHE A 44 1.41 3.80 -15.42
N ASP A 45 2.25 4.70 -15.01
CA ASP A 45 2.32 5.14 -13.62
C ASP A 45 2.53 6.66 -13.54
N ARG A 46 1.84 7.31 -12.60
CA ARG A 46 1.99 8.74 -12.36
C ARG A 46 3.37 9.12 -11.80
N LEU A 47 4.06 8.15 -11.20
CA LEU A 47 5.43 8.34 -10.73
C LEU A 47 6.43 7.90 -11.80
N PRO A 48 7.62 8.53 -11.87
CA PRO A 48 8.71 8.07 -12.71
C PRO A 48 9.22 6.67 -12.35
N THR A 49 8.85 6.18 -11.17
CA THR A 49 9.37 4.94 -10.59
C THR A 49 8.28 3.88 -10.48
N PRO A 50 8.51 2.64 -10.96
CA PRO A 50 7.56 1.54 -10.84
C PRO A 50 7.54 0.92 -9.45
N PHE A 51 6.77 -0.17 -9.32
CA PHE A 51 6.65 -1.09 -8.19
C PHE A 51 5.69 -0.65 -7.08
N GLY A 52 5.06 0.52 -7.19
CA GLY A 52 4.02 1.00 -6.28
C GLY A 52 4.44 0.86 -4.81
N LEU A 53 3.59 0.23 -3.98
CA LEU A 53 3.85 0.08 -2.54
C LEU A 53 5.03 -0.85 -2.20
N VAL A 54 5.54 -1.67 -3.12
CA VAL A 54 6.78 -2.42 -2.85
C VAL A 54 7.93 -1.46 -2.66
N ARG A 55 7.98 -0.38 -3.46
CA ARG A 55 8.96 0.70 -3.31
C ARG A 55 8.55 1.71 -2.25
N GLY A 56 7.32 2.21 -2.32
CA GLY A 56 6.84 3.36 -1.55
C GLY A 56 6.08 3.03 -0.25
N GLY A 57 5.85 1.75 0.07
CA GLY A 57 5.03 1.33 1.20
C GLY A 57 5.65 0.27 2.10
N VAL A 58 6.40 -0.69 1.56
CA VAL A 58 7.10 -1.70 2.37
C VAL A 58 8.16 -1.02 3.22
N ALA A 59 8.23 -1.37 4.51
CA ALA A 59 9.14 -0.75 5.46
C ALA A 59 10.62 -0.83 5.00
N PRO A 60 11.45 0.17 5.31
CA PRO A 60 12.81 0.28 4.78
C PRO A 60 13.75 -0.84 5.28
N ASP A 61 13.46 -1.45 6.41
CA ASP A 61 14.17 -2.60 6.99
C ASP A 61 13.71 -3.96 6.41
N HIS A 62 12.64 -4.02 5.62
CA HIS A 62 12.10 -5.24 5.02
C HIS A 62 12.65 -5.52 3.60
N GLN A 63 13.96 -5.46 3.41
CA GLN A 63 14.61 -5.65 2.10
C GLN A 63 14.31 -7.01 1.44
N LYS A 64 14.12 -8.07 2.25
CA LYS A 64 13.74 -9.38 1.74
C LYS A 64 12.37 -9.38 1.05
N ILE A 65 11.42 -8.62 1.56
CA ILE A 65 10.08 -8.46 0.94
C ILE A 65 10.23 -7.68 -0.37
N LYS A 66 11.04 -6.62 -0.38
CA LYS A 66 11.30 -5.80 -1.58
C LYS A 66 11.98 -6.58 -2.72
N SER A 67 12.61 -7.73 -2.43
CA SER A 67 13.26 -8.56 -3.45
C SER A 67 12.31 -9.12 -4.52
N VAL A 68 11.00 -9.05 -4.32
CA VAL A 68 9.97 -9.39 -5.33
C VAL A 68 10.10 -8.53 -6.60
N THR A 69 10.71 -7.34 -6.52
CA THR A 69 10.99 -6.50 -7.69
C THR A 69 11.79 -7.22 -8.77
N ARG A 70 12.63 -8.21 -8.40
CA ARG A 70 13.35 -9.06 -9.37
C ARG A 70 12.41 -9.88 -10.27
N VAL A 71 11.21 -10.20 -9.80
CA VAL A 71 10.18 -10.84 -10.63
C VAL A 71 9.60 -9.81 -11.59
N PHE A 72 9.34 -8.59 -11.11
CA PHE A 72 8.80 -7.51 -11.93
C PHE A 72 9.80 -7.05 -12.99
N ASP A 73 11.10 -7.01 -12.68
CA ASP A 73 12.16 -6.72 -13.65
C ASP A 73 12.15 -7.74 -14.81
N LYS A 74 11.91 -9.02 -14.52
CA LYS A 74 11.80 -10.07 -15.56
C LYS A 74 10.56 -9.88 -16.44
N ILE A 75 9.43 -9.46 -15.85
CA ILE A 75 8.22 -9.16 -16.60
C ILE A 75 8.45 -7.96 -17.52
N ALA A 76 9.07 -6.90 -16.99
CA ALA A 76 9.38 -5.70 -17.75
C ALA A 76 10.42 -5.92 -18.87
N ALA A 77 11.23 -6.97 -18.78
CA ALA A 77 12.18 -7.36 -19.84
C ALA A 77 11.52 -8.02 -21.05
N HIS A 78 10.20 -8.28 -21.00
CA HIS A 78 9.49 -8.84 -22.16
C HIS A 78 9.45 -7.82 -23.31
N PRO A 79 9.73 -8.22 -24.58
CA PRO A 79 9.83 -7.30 -25.72
C PRO A 79 8.53 -6.52 -25.99
N GLU A 80 7.37 -7.10 -25.66
CA GLU A 80 6.06 -6.48 -25.84
C GLU A 80 5.58 -5.70 -24.60
N PHE A 81 6.42 -5.57 -23.54
CA PHE A 81 6.17 -4.70 -22.39
C PHE A 81 6.69 -3.28 -22.68
N ARG A 82 5.91 -2.27 -22.29
CA ARG A 82 6.36 -0.88 -22.21
C ARG A 82 5.94 -0.27 -20.87
N PHE A 83 6.79 0.60 -20.34
CA PHE A 83 6.50 1.39 -19.16
C PHE A 83 6.46 2.87 -19.53
N TYR A 84 5.39 3.53 -19.12
CA TYR A 84 5.16 4.96 -19.28
C TYR A 84 5.05 5.57 -17.87
N GLY A 85 6.20 5.79 -17.24
CA GLY A 85 6.31 6.46 -15.94
C GLY A 85 6.16 7.97 -16.09
N ASN A 86 5.80 8.63 -14.99
CA ASN A 86 5.47 10.05 -14.93
C ASN A 86 4.24 10.44 -15.79
N VAL A 87 3.33 9.48 -16.08
CA VAL A 87 2.11 9.72 -16.86
C VAL A 87 0.89 9.41 -16.00
N GLU A 88 0.13 10.45 -15.65
CA GLU A 88 -1.07 10.33 -14.82
C GLU A 88 -2.34 10.29 -15.67
N ILE A 89 -3.04 9.16 -15.63
CA ILE A 89 -4.33 9.03 -16.29
C ILE A 89 -5.37 9.89 -15.56
N GLY A 90 -6.06 10.73 -16.33
CA GLY A 90 -7.00 11.73 -15.84
C GLY A 90 -6.41 13.16 -15.79
N ARG A 91 -5.07 13.30 -15.87
CA ARG A 91 -4.39 14.60 -15.98
C ARG A 91 -3.65 14.74 -17.30
N ASP A 92 -2.70 13.85 -17.58
CA ASP A 92 -1.81 13.97 -18.75
C ASP A 92 -2.44 13.33 -20.00
N ILE A 93 -3.20 12.28 -19.81
CA ILE A 93 -4.06 11.62 -20.79
C ILE A 93 -5.38 11.24 -20.12
N VAL A 94 -6.52 11.58 -20.73
CA VAL A 94 -7.83 11.29 -20.14
C VAL A 94 -8.30 9.88 -20.50
N ARG A 95 -9.22 9.32 -19.68
CA ARG A 95 -9.74 7.96 -19.83
C ARG A 95 -10.26 7.68 -21.25
N ASP A 96 -11.02 8.61 -21.84
CA ASP A 96 -11.60 8.43 -23.17
C ASP A 96 -10.51 8.32 -24.25
N GLU A 97 -9.38 9.01 -24.09
CA GLU A 97 -8.23 8.86 -24.99
C GLU A 97 -7.60 7.47 -24.79
N VAL A 98 -7.38 7.04 -23.53
CA VAL A 98 -6.84 5.70 -23.29
C VAL A 98 -7.75 4.64 -23.90
N THR A 99 -9.07 4.75 -23.76
CA THR A 99 -10.03 3.81 -24.39
C THR A 99 -9.95 3.81 -25.91
N ALA A 100 -9.56 4.91 -26.55
CA ALA A 100 -9.39 4.99 -27.99
C ALA A 100 -8.08 4.31 -28.48
N TYR A 101 -7.05 4.21 -27.63
CA TYR A 101 -5.74 3.66 -28.00
C TYR A 101 -5.56 2.17 -27.68
N TYR A 102 -6.45 1.57 -26.86
CA TYR A 102 -6.29 0.20 -26.37
C TYR A 102 -7.58 -0.61 -26.55
N HIS A 103 -7.45 -1.89 -26.82
CA HIS A 103 -8.56 -2.84 -26.87
C HIS A 103 -9.13 -3.11 -25.48
N GLY A 104 -8.26 -3.14 -24.44
CA GLY A 104 -8.65 -3.32 -23.06
C GLY A 104 -7.78 -2.49 -22.11
N ILE A 105 -8.36 -2.13 -20.95
CA ILE A 105 -7.69 -1.37 -19.89
C ILE A 105 -7.87 -2.12 -18.58
N ILE A 106 -6.76 -2.33 -17.85
CA ILE A 106 -6.78 -2.90 -16.49
C ILE A 106 -6.35 -1.82 -15.49
N TYR A 107 -7.26 -1.38 -14.63
CA TYR A 107 -6.96 -0.44 -13.56
C TYR A 107 -6.36 -1.17 -12.36
N ALA A 108 -5.11 -0.87 -12.03
CA ALA A 108 -4.30 -1.45 -10.97
C ALA A 108 -3.78 -0.37 -9.99
N VAL A 109 -4.54 0.69 -9.77
CA VAL A 109 -4.13 1.92 -9.08
C VAL A 109 -4.00 1.79 -7.56
N GLY A 110 -4.36 0.63 -7.01
CA GLY A 110 -4.26 0.36 -5.58
C GLY A 110 -5.26 1.15 -4.73
N ALA A 111 -4.82 1.55 -3.52
CA ALA A 111 -5.58 2.39 -2.60
C ALA A 111 -4.61 3.41 -1.99
N ARG A 112 -4.84 4.70 -2.19
CA ARG A 112 -3.88 5.77 -1.88
C ARG A 112 -4.24 6.58 -0.64
N THR A 113 -5.49 6.51 -0.18
CA THR A 113 -5.96 7.25 0.99
C THR A 113 -6.24 6.33 2.17
N ASP A 114 -6.45 6.92 3.33
CA ASP A 114 -6.76 6.22 4.57
C ASP A 114 -8.22 6.42 4.97
N ARG A 115 -8.76 5.42 5.67
CA ARG A 115 -10.04 5.56 6.35
C ARG A 115 -9.93 6.58 7.48
N ARG A 116 -11.01 7.33 7.71
CA ARG A 116 -11.11 8.31 8.79
C ARG A 116 -11.70 7.66 10.05
N MET A 117 -11.29 8.16 11.21
CA MET A 117 -11.81 7.71 12.51
C MET A 117 -13.20 8.29 12.80
N TRP A 118 -13.52 9.45 12.20
CA TRP A 118 -14.76 10.20 12.42
C TRP A 118 -14.99 10.56 13.89
N ILE A 119 -13.92 10.95 14.59
CA ILE A 119 -13.95 11.41 15.98
C ILE A 119 -13.67 12.91 16.06
N PRO A 120 -14.12 13.59 17.15
CA PRO A 120 -13.83 14.99 17.36
C PRO A 120 -12.33 15.28 17.30
N ARG A 121 -11.98 16.40 16.67
CA ARG A 121 -10.62 16.92 16.52
C ARG A 121 -9.62 16.02 15.80
N GLU A 122 -10.10 15.08 15.00
CA GLU A 122 -9.27 14.18 14.19
C GLU A 122 -8.22 14.89 13.30
N HIS A 123 -8.45 16.19 13.01
CA HIS A 123 -7.59 16.99 12.11
C HIS A 123 -6.61 17.91 12.83
N LEU A 124 -6.50 17.83 14.15
CA LEU A 124 -5.52 18.63 14.86
C LEU A 124 -4.09 18.35 14.39
N PRO A 125 -3.23 19.37 14.29
CA PRO A 125 -1.80 19.18 14.06
C PRO A 125 -1.21 18.16 15.04
N GLY A 126 -0.50 17.16 14.51
CA GLY A 126 -0.03 16.00 15.26
C GLY A 126 -0.90 14.73 15.07
N SER A 127 -2.06 14.84 14.39
CA SER A 127 -2.85 13.68 13.96
C SER A 127 -2.66 13.47 12.45
N HIS A 128 -2.09 12.33 12.10
CA HIS A 128 -1.69 11.97 10.74
C HIS A 128 -2.27 10.62 10.32
N SER A 129 -2.28 10.35 9.01
CA SER A 129 -2.47 8.99 8.52
C SER A 129 -1.17 8.20 8.60
N ALA A 130 -1.27 6.88 8.74
CA ALA A 130 -0.10 6.01 8.64
C ALA A 130 0.50 6.06 7.22
N THR A 131 -0.32 6.22 6.18
CA THR A 131 0.12 6.34 4.78
C THR A 131 1.05 7.54 4.58
N GLU A 132 0.74 8.70 5.19
CA GLU A 132 1.61 9.88 5.14
C GLU A 132 2.99 9.59 5.75
N PHE A 133 3.05 8.93 6.89
CA PHE A 133 4.31 8.57 7.55
C PHE A 133 5.08 7.51 6.77
N VAL A 134 4.38 6.47 6.30
CA VAL A 134 4.95 5.39 5.46
C VAL A 134 5.54 5.94 4.16
N GLY A 135 4.81 6.79 3.46
CA GLY A 135 5.30 7.45 2.25
C GLY A 135 6.49 8.37 2.53
N TRP A 136 6.45 9.13 3.62
CA TRP A 136 7.50 10.04 4.02
C TRP A 136 8.83 9.32 4.30
N TYR A 137 8.83 8.24 5.09
CA TYR A 137 10.07 7.53 5.34
C TYR A 137 10.54 6.68 4.14
N ASN A 138 9.65 6.37 3.21
CA ASN A 138 9.98 5.66 1.96
C ASN A 138 10.35 6.58 0.79
N ALA A 139 10.55 7.88 1.01
CA ALA A 139 10.92 8.86 -0.01
C ALA A 139 9.86 9.07 -1.11
N HIS A 140 8.58 8.87 -0.78
CA HIS A 140 7.51 9.10 -1.75
C HIS A 140 7.35 10.61 -1.99
N PRO A 141 7.39 11.10 -3.27
CA PRO A 141 7.40 12.53 -3.57
C PRO A 141 6.26 13.34 -2.94
N ASP A 142 5.03 12.78 -2.92
CA ASP A 142 3.86 13.46 -2.37
C ASP A 142 3.98 13.77 -0.87
N TYR A 143 4.74 12.95 -0.13
CA TYR A 143 4.85 13.05 1.32
C TYR A 143 6.16 13.67 1.80
N ARG A 144 7.08 14.02 0.89
CA ARG A 144 8.41 14.57 1.19
C ARG A 144 8.35 15.78 2.15
N ARG A 145 7.33 16.64 2.02
CA ARG A 145 7.18 17.88 2.78
C ARG A 145 6.43 17.72 4.10
N MET A 146 5.98 16.51 4.44
CA MET A 146 5.28 16.26 5.69
C MET A 146 6.16 16.58 6.89
N ARG A 147 5.52 17.01 7.99
CA ARG A 147 6.15 17.32 9.27
C ARG A 147 5.44 16.57 10.38
N PHE A 148 6.18 15.78 11.14
CA PHE A 148 5.67 15.03 12.27
C PHE A 148 6.25 15.59 13.55
N ASN A 149 5.42 15.68 14.63
CA ASN A 149 5.86 16.18 15.93
C ASN A 149 6.69 15.11 16.67
N LEU A 150 7.87 14.80 16.16
CA LEU A 150 8.79 13.82 16.77
C LEU A 150 9.44 14.34 18.08
N GLN A 151 9.15 15.57 18.51
CA GLN A 151 9.55 16.10 19.83
C GLN A 151 8.53 15.72 20.93
N ALA A 152 7.39 15.13 20.59
CA ALA A 152 6.49 14.51 21.56
C ALA A 152 7.16 13.28 22.19
N GLU A 153 6.98 13.08 23.49
CA GLU A 153 7.51 11.92 24.21
C GLU A 153 6.67 10.65 23.96
N SER A 154 5.40 10.82 23.57
CA SER A 154 4.46 9.73 23.39
C SER A 154 3.67 9.86 22.09
N ALA A 155 3.46 8.71 21.43
CA ALA A 155 2.70 8.56 20.20
C ALA A 155 1.63 7.45 20.33
N ALA A 156 0.49 7.64 19.68
CA ALA A 156 -0.53 6.60 19.52
C ALA A 156 -0.62 6.14 18.06
N VAL A 157 -0.71 4.83 17.84
CA VAL A 157 -0.99 4.21 16.54
C VAL A 157 -2.33 3.51 16.63
N VAL A 158 -3.33 4.04 15.95
CA VAL A 158 -4.70 3.52 15.95
C VAL A 158 -4.84 2.46 14.87
N GLY A 159 -4.98 1.22 15.29
CA GLY A 159 -4.99 0.02 14.46
C GLY A 159 -3.96 -1.00 14.94
N ASN A 160 -4.16 -2.27 14.63
CA ASN A 160 -3.27 -3.38 14.99
C ASN A 160 -3.02 -4.35 13.81
N GLY A 161 -2.91 -3.80 12.60
CA GLY A 161 -2.43 -4.52 11.42
C GLY A 161 -0.93 -4.30 11.17
N ASN A 162 -0.38 -4.91 10.11
CA ASN A 162 1.05 -4.83 9.79
C ASN A 162 1.57 -3.39 9.67
N VAL A 163 0.80 -2.49 9.05
CA VAL A 163 1.19 -1.06 8.93
C VAL A 163 1.33 -0.39 10.30
N ALA A 164 0.46 -0.74 11.26
CA ALA A 164 0.59 -0.21 12.63
C ALA A 164 1.86 -0.73 13.32
N MET A 165 2.21 -2.00 13.07
CA MET A 165 3.47 -2.59 13.57
C MET A 165 4.67 -1.90 12.94
N ASP A 166 4.67 -1.66 11.62
CA ASP A 166 5.71 -0.94 10.91
C ASP A 166 5.91 0.47 11.46
N VAL A 167 4.83 1.24 11.63
CA VAL A 167 4.90 2.59 12.21
C VAL A 167 5.52 2.58 13.61
N ALA A 168 5.06 1.68 14.49
CA ALA A 168 5.58 1.56 15.84
C ALA A 168 7.05 1.13 15.86
N ARG A 169 7.41 0.15 15.02
CA ARG A 169 8.78 -0.34 14.87
C ARG A 169 9.73 0.75 14.40
N LEU A 170 9.35 1.52 13.36
CA LEU A 170 10.18 2.61 12.83
C LEU A 170 10.38 3.73 13.87
N LEU A 171 9.35 4.07 14.65
CA LEU A 171 9.46 5.06 15.74
C LEU A 171 10.35 4.58 16.88
N ALA A 172 10.37 3.26 17.15
CA ALA A 172 11.13 2.65 18.24
C ALA A 172 12.56 2.22 17.84
N SER A 173 12.85 2.14 16.53
CA SER A 173 14.13 1.62 16.04
C SER A 173 15.29 2.55 16.35
N PRO A 174 16.44 2.01 16.79
CA PRO A 174 17.68 2.77 16.92
C PRO A 174 18.11 3.37 15.58
N HIS A 175 18.72 4.57 15.64
CA HIS A 175 19.21 5.28 14.46
C HIS A 175 20.18 4.44 13.64
N GLU A 176 21.10 3.75 14.29
CA GLU A 176 22.12 2.90 13.67
C GLU A 176 21.50 1.76 12.83
N HIS A 177 20.36 1.24 13.28
CA HIS A 177 19.63 0.22 12.52
C HIS A 177 19.00 0.84 11.27
N LEU A 178 18.29 1.96 11.42
CA LEU A 178 17.65 2.66 10.29
C LEU A 178 18.67 3.15 9.27
N ALA A 179 19.86 3.57 9.69
CA ALA A 179 20.94 4.06 8.84
C ALA A 179 21.48 3.00 7.86
N THR A 180 21.21 1.71 8.08
CA THR A 180 21.61 0.63 7.16
C THR A 180 20.51 0.24 6.17
N THR A 181 19.38 0.93 6.18
CA THR A 181 18.20 0.62 5.36
C THR A 181 18.04 1.57 4.17
N ASP A 182 16.99 1.39 3.38
CA ASP A 182 16.64 2.33 2.30
C ASP A 182 15.67 3.45 2.75
N ILE A 183 15.66 3.78 4.05
CA ILE A 183 14.92 4.92 4.59
C ILE A 183 15.37 6.23 3.93
N SER A 184 14.47 7.17 3.73
CA SER A 184 14.84 8.48 3.19
C SER A 184 15.73 9.27 4.15
N ASP A 185 16.70 10.03 3.63
CA ASP A 185 17.65 10.80 4.44
C ASP A 185 16.97 11.82 5.35
N HIS A 186 15.93 12.49 4.84
CA HIS A 186 15.18 13.45 5.65
C HIS A 186 14.41 12.80 6.81
N ALA A 187 13.94 11.55 6.62
CA ALA A 187 13.29 10.81 7.68
C ALA A 187 14.32 10.27 8.69
N LEU A 188 15.44 9.74 8.20
CA LEU A 188 16.54 9.28 9.04
C LEU A 188 17.05 10.41 9.96
N ALA A 189 17.29 11.59 9.40
CA ALA A 189 17.73 12.77 10.17
C ALA A 189 16.68 13.19 11.22
N ALA A 190 15.40 13.25 10.84
CA ALA A 190 14.33 13.65 11.76
C ALA A 190 14.12 12.61 12.89
N LEU A 191 14.22 11.31 12.60
CA LEU A 191 14.10 10.25 13.60
C LEU A 191 15.29 10.19 14.54
N ALA A 192 16.49 10.59 14.12
CA ALA A 192 17.66 10.69 14.99
C ALA A 192 17.45 11.66 16.18
N ASP A 193 16.68 12.73 15.93
CA ASP A 193 16.35 13.76 16.93
C ASP A 193 15.03 13.47 17.68
N SER A 194 14.40 12.31 17.45
CA SER A 194 13.10 11.95 18.02
C SER A 194 13.16 11.80 19.54
N LYS A 195 12.15 12.36 20.21
CA LYS A 195 11.92 12.23 21.66
C LYS A 195 10.84 11.19 21.99
N VAL A 196 10.26 10.53 20.98
CA VAL A 196 9.23 9.51 21.21
C VAL A 196 9.85 8.34 21.99
N ARG A 197 9.24 8.02 23.13
CA ARG A 197 9.68 6.95 24.04
C ARG A 197 8.56 5.99 24.36
N ASP A 198 7.32 6.46 24.40
CA ASP A 198 6.12 5.64 24.60
C ASP A 198 5.29 5.57 23.32
N ILE A 199 5.05 4.37 22.84
CA ILE A 199 4.29 4.13 21.59
C ILE A 199 3.11 3.23 21.93
N HIS A 200 1.88 3.75 21.82
CA HIS A 200 0.65 3.05 22.16
C HIS A 200 -0.03 2.52 20.89
N ILE A 201 -0.07 1.21 20.70
CA ILE A 201 -0.79 0.55 19.60
C ILE A 201 -2.19 0.18 20.09
N LEU A 202 -3.23 0.63 19.38
CA LEU A 202 -4.62 0.54 19.82
C LEU A 202 -5.42 -0.40 18.90
N GLY A 203 -5.82 -1.56 19.41
CA GLY A 203 -6.70 -2.51 18.72
C GLY A 203 -8.13 -2.43 19.23
N ARG A 204 -9.12 -2.21 18.36
CA ARG A 204 -10.54 -2.13 18.74
C ARG A 204 -11.15 -3.48 19.12
N ARG A 205 -10.53 -4.58 18.72
CA ARG A 205 -10.92 -5.95 19.06
C ARG A 205 -9.88 -6.58 19.98
N GLY A 206 -10.13 -7.83 20.37
CA GLY A 206 -9.23 -8.58 21.23
C GLY A 206 -7.96 -9.06 20.53
N PRO A 207 -7.05 -9.70 21.28
CA PRO A 207 -5.81 -10.24 20.76
C PRO A 207 -6.03 -11.32 19.69
N ALA A 208 -7.10 -12.12 19.81
CA ALA A 208 -7.46 -13.14 18.83
C ALA A 208 -7.91 -12.60 17.47
N GLN A 209 -8.32 -11.32 17.37
CA GLN A 209 -8.72 -10.66 16.14
C GLN A 209 -7.70 -9.63 15.66
N ALA A 210 -6.48 -9.66 16.18
CA ALA A 210 -5.38 -8.83 15.72
C ALA A 210 -5.04 -9.16 14.25
N ALA A 211 -4.76 -8.13 13.45
CA ALA A 211 -4.57 -8.26 12.01
C ALA A 211 -3.08 -8.29 11.59
N PHE A 212 -2.16 -8.21 12.53
CA PHE A 212 -0.74 -8.36 12.26
C PHE A 212 -0.35 -9.83 12.03
N THR A 213 0.70 -10.06 11.25
CA THR A 213 1.28 -11.40 11.04
C THR A 213 2.22 -11.79 12.19
N ASN A 214 2.49 -13.11 12.33
CA ASN A 214 3.44 -13.62 13.33
C ASN A 214 4.82 -12.97 13.23
N LYS A 215 5.26 -12.64 12.01
CA LYS A 215 6.54 -12.00 11.76
C LYS A 215 6.57 -10.60 12.35
N GLU A 216 5.58 -9.77 12.02
CA GLU A 216 5.53 -8.37 12.44
C GLU A 216 5.46 -8.22 13.98
N ILE A 217 4.61 -9.01 14.64
CA ILE A 217 4.52 -8.95 16.09
C ILE A 217 5.81 -9.45 16.78
N LYS A 218 6.47 -10.47 16.22
CA LYS A 218 7.72 -10.99 16.76
C LYS A 218 8.86 -9.97 16.67
N GLU A 219 8.95 -9.25 15.55
CA GLU A 219 9.99 -8.24 15.32
C GLU A 219 9.95 -7.09 16.34
N LEU A 220 8.77 -6.73 16.87
CA LEU A 220 8.68 -5.72 17.94
C LEU A 220 9.46 -6.11 19.20
N GLY A 221 9.38 -7.37 19.61
CA GLY A 221 10.07 -7.86 20.80
C GLY A 221 11.54 -8.22 20.58
N GLU A 222 12.03 -8.12 19.35
CA GLU A 222 13.44 -8.32 18.96
C GLU A 222 14.21 -6.99 18.84
N LEU A 223 13.50 -5.83 18.94
CA LEU A 223 14.12 -4.51 18.86
C LEU A 223 15.05 -4.27 20.06
N PRO A 224 16.32 -3.89 19.83
CA PRO A 224 17.23 -3.57 20.92
C PRO A 224 16.81 -2.28 21.63
N GLY A 225 16.84 -2.28 22.97
CA GLY A 225 16.50 -1.11 23.79
C GLY A 225 15.00 -0.79 23.80
N VAL A 226 14.13 -1.77 23.57
CA VAL A 226 12.68 -1.62 23.57
C VAL A 226 12.04 -2.67 24.46
N ASP A 227 11.16 -2.23 25.38
CA ASP A 227 10.27 -3.08 26.14
C ASP A 227 8.87 -3.10 25.49
N VAL A 228 8.32 -4.30 25.25
CA VAL A 228 6.93 -4.47 24.82
C VAL A 228 6.06 -4.74 26.03
N ILE A 229 5.06 -3.91 26.24
CA ILE A 229 4.20 -3.92 27.44
C ILE A 229 2.78 -4.30 27.05
N ILE A 230 2.24 -5.32 27.70
CA ILE A 230 0.84 -5.76 27.56
C ILE A 230 0.29 -5.98 28.96
N ASP A 231 -0.90 -5.45 29.24
CA ASP A 231 -1.64 -5.82 30.45
C ASP A 231 -2.07 -7.29 30.31
N PRO A 232 -1.64 -8.21 31.22
CA PRO A 232 -2.04 -9.62 31.15
C PRO A 232 -3.56 -9.81 31.09
N ALA A 233 -4.33 -8.96 31.77
CA ALA A 233 -5.79 -9.01 31.75
C ALA A 233 -6.38 -8.74 30.35
N ALA A 234 -5.68 -7.99 29.49
CA ALA A 234 -6.11 -7.72 28.12
C ALA A 234 -5.92 -8.94 27.19
N LEU A 235 -5.22 -9.97 27.62
CA LEU A 235 -5.04 -11.24 26.88
C LEU A 235 -6.06 -12.30 27.29
N GLU A 236 -6.86 -12.08 28.34
CA GLU A 236 -7.96 -12.98 28.70
C GLU A 236 -9.02 -12.94 27.61
N LEU A 237 -9.23 -14.10 26.97
CA LEU A 237 -10.23 -14.20 25.91
C LEU A 237 -11.65 -14.19 26.50
N ASP A 238 -12.47 -13.27 26.00
CA ASP A 238 -13.92 -13.28 26.24
C ASP A 238 -14.57 -14.52 25.58
N PRO A 239 -15.84 -14.86 25.93
CA PRO A 239 -16.49 -16.05 25.39
C PRO A 239 -16.61 -16.06 23.86
N ALA A 240 -16.85 -14.91 23.20
CA ALA A 240 -16.96 -14.83 21.75
C ALA A 240 -15.59 -15.03 21.07
N SER A 241 -14.53 -14.43 21.61
CA SER A 241 -13.16 -14.62 21.13
C SER A 241 -12.65 -16.04 21.34
N ARG A 242 -13.03 -16.71 22.44
CA ARG A 242 -12.67 -18.10 22.69
C ARG A 242 -13.32 -19.04 21.68
N ALA A 243 -14.63 -18.87 21.44
CA ALA A 243 -15.35 -19.64 20.44
C ALA A 243 -14.79 -19.39 19.02
N TYR A 244 -14.38 -18.15 18.72
CA TYR A 244 -13.73 -17.82 17.45
C TYR A 244 -12.40 -18.56 17.27
N VAL A 245 -11.53 -18.60 18.28
CA VAL A 245 -10.24 -19.32 18.22
C VAL A 245 -10.45 -20.82 18.04
N GLU A 246 -11.40 -21.40 18.80
CA GLU A 246 -11.74 -22.82 18.70
C GLU A 246 -12.27 -23.20 17.31
N ALA A 247 -13.07 -22.35 16.70
CA ALA A 247 -13.65 -22.59 15.37
C ALA A 247 -12.66 -22.36 14.21
N ALA A 248 -11.67 -21.48 14.38
CA ALA A 248 -10.76 -21.10 13.32
C ALA A 248 -9.72 -22.19 12.98
N GLU A 249 -9.32 -23.02 13.95
CA GLU A 249 -8.24 -24.03 13.82
C GLU A 249 -6.97 -23.45 13.14
N ASP A 250 -6.66 -22.16 13.40
CA ASP A 250 -5.60 -21.41 12.73
C ASP A 250 -4.32 -21.39 13.58
N LYS A 251 -3.33 -22.17 13.16
CA LYS A 251 -2.01 -22.21 13.80
C LYS A 251 -1.27 -20.86 13.82
N SER A 252 -1.57 -19.96 12.87
CA SER A 252 -0.98 -18.62 12.85
C SER A 252 -1.56 -17.78 13.98
N LEU A 253 -2.87 -17.87 14.20
CA LEU A 253 -3.56 -17.21 15.30
C LEU A 253 -3.05 -17.72 16.67
N GLU A 254 -2.95 -19.04 16.84
CA GLU A 254 -2.41 -19.65 18.08
C GLU A 254 -0.99 -19.15 18.36
N ARG A 255 -0.16 -19.07 17.34
CA ARG A 255 1.22 -18.54 17.46
C ARG A 255 1.23 -17.07 17.84
N ASN A 256 0.35 -16.23 17.28
CA ASN A 256 0.23 -14.83 17.67
C ASN A 256 -0.12 -14.69 19.14
N LEU A 257 -1.11 -15.45 19.63
CA LEU A 257 -1.50 -15.46 21.04
C LEU A 257 -0.35 -15.89 21.95
N ALA A 258 0.42 -16.91 21.55
CA ALA A 258 1.57 -17.37 22.32
C ALA A 258 2.70 -16.30 22.37
N ILE A 259 2.94 -15.55 21.29
CA ILE A 259 3.91 -14.44 21.29
C ILE A 259 3.45 -13.34 22.23
N LEU A 260 2.18 -12.94 22.16
CA LEU A 260 1.61 -11.91 23.04
C LEU A 260 1.68 -12.31 24.52
N GLN A 261 1.36 -13.57 24.83
CA GLN A 261 1.50 -14.12 26.19
C GLN A 261 2.94 -14.05 26.66
N GLY A 262 3.91 -14.41 25.80
CA GLY A 262 5.33 -14.31 26.13
C GLY A 262 5.77 -12.87 26.41
N TYR A 263 5.16 -11.85 25.78
CA TYR A 263 5.44 -10.45 26.11
C TYR A 263 4.85 -10.03 27.45
N ALA A 264 3.64 -10.47 27.77
CA ALA A 264 2.99 -10.15 29.05
C ALA A 264 3.71 -10.78 30.25
N GLU A 265 4.39 -11.92 30.05
CA GLU A 265 5.13 -12.66 31.09
C GLU A 265 6.60 -12.22 31.20
N ARG A 266 7.12 -11.48 30.22
CA ARG A 266 8.52 -11.05 30.19
C ARG A 266 8.78 -9.99 31.24
N GLU A 267 9.86 -10.15 32.01
CA GLU A 267 10.37 -9.07 32.86
C GLU A 267 10.82 -7.88 32.00
N LEU A 268 10.39 -6.68 32.40
CA LEU A 268 10.80 -5.45 31.74
C LEU A 268 12.28 -5.18 32.04
N THR A 269 13.01 -4.78 31.00
CA THR A 269 14.44 -4.48 31.10
C THR A 269 14.74 -3.08 31.60
N GLY A 270 13.71 -2.21 31.66
CA GLY A 270 13.85 -0.78 31.91
C GLY A 270 14.37 -0.04 30.68
N ALA A 271 14.09 -0.55 29.50
CA ALA A 271 14.48 0.05 28.23
C ALA A 271 13.97 1.49 28.09
N PRO A 272 14.71 2.37 27.40
CA PRO A 272 14.32 3.78 27.23
C PRO A 272 13.09 3.97 26.35
N THR A 273 12.77 2.98 25.49
CA THR A 273 11.61 2.99 24.61
C THR A 273 10.65 1.87 24.97
N ARG A 274 9.36 2.16 24.97
CA ARG A 274 8.30 1.23 25.33
C ARG A 274 7.22 1.19 24.27
N ILE A 275 6.79 0.01 23.89
CA ILE A 275 5.64 -0.23 22.99
C ILE A 275 4.54 -0.84 23.83
N HIS A 276 3.43 -0.13 23.96
CA HIS A 276 2.25 -0.56 24.71
C HIS A 276 1.19 -1.11 23.74
N LEU A 277 0.83 -2.39 23.88
CA LEU A 277 -0.23 -3.00 23.10
C LEU A 277 -1.55 -2.97 23.89
N HIS A 278 -2.54 -2.26 23.35
CA HIS A 278 -3.87 -2.15 23.93
C HIS A 278 -4.88 -2.91 23.07
N PHE A 279 -5.66 -3.77 23.68
CA PHE A 279 -6.74 -4.51 23.03
C PHE A 279 -8.11 -4.08 23.55
N ALA A 280 -9.14 -4.33 22.74
CA ALA A 280 -10.53 -3.95 23.02
C ALA A 280 -10.69 -2.47 23.40
N VAL A 281 -9.97 -1.56 22.69
CA VAL A 281 -10.07 -0.11 22.87
C VAL A 281 -10.29 0.59 21.52
N SER A 282 -11.10 1.65 21.54
CA SER A 282 -11.37 2.50 20.37
C SER A 282 -11.04 3.96 20.68
N PRO A 283 -10.45 4.71 19.74
CA PRO A 283 -10.32 6.15 19.90
C PRO A 283 -11.70 6.80 19.93
N VAL A 284 -11.90 7.80 20.79
CA VAL A 284 -13.17 8.50 20.98
C VAL A 284 -13.06 9.99 20.65
N GLU A 285 -11.98 10.61 21.05
CA GLU A 285 -11.73 12.04 20.87
C GLU A 285 -10.24 12.33 20.95
N ILE A 286 -9.75 13.23 20.12
CA ILE A 286 -8.43 13.86 20.29
C ILE A 286 -8.60 15.11 21.13
N VAL A 287 -7.77 15.27 22.14
CA VAL A 287 -7.75 16.42 23.04
C VAL A 287 -6.57 17.33 22.70
N GLY A 288 -6.81 18.64 22.76
CA GLY A 288 -5.84 19.69 22.51
C GLY A 288 -6.51 20.90 21.86
N ASP A 289 -5.88 22.06 21.98
CA ASP A 289 -6.36 23.31 21.38
C ASP A 289 -5.69 23.58 20.02
N ALA A 290 -4.38 23.74 20.00
CA ALA A 290 -3.61 24.03 18.79
C ALA A 290 -2.97 22.79 18.15
N ARG A 291 -2.84 21.71 18.90
CA ARG A 291 -2.23 20.44 18.48
C ARG A 291 -2.72 19.31 19.37
N VAL A 292 -2.39 18.09 18.99
CA VAL A 292 -2.65 16.88 19.79
C VAL A 292 -1.90 16.99 21.14
N GLU A 293 -2.63 16.77 22.24
CA GLU A 293 -2.10 16.72 23.60
C GLU A 293 -2.46 15.43 24.32
N ALA A 294 -3.59 14.81 23.94
CA ALA A 294 -4.00 13.52 24.44
C ALA A 294 -5.00 12.83 23.48
N LEU A 295 -5.19 11.54 23.68
CA LEU A 295 -6.21 10.73 23.02
C LEU A 295 -7.12 10.10 24.06
N VAL A 296 -8.42 10.39 24.00
CA VAL A 296 -9.44 9.68 24.78
C VAL A 296 -9.76 8.36 24.08
N ILE A 297 -9.64 7.27 24.81
CA ILE A 297 -10.02 5.93 24.37
C ILE A 297 -11.22 5.43 25.16
N GLY A 298 -12.10 4.71 24.48
CA GLY A 298 -13.20 3.97 25.10
C GLY A 298 -12.88 2.49 25.11
N HIS A 299 -13.29 1.81 26.18
CA HIS A 299 -13.14 0.37 26.30
C HIS A 299 -14.31 -0.35 25.62
N ASN A 300 -14.01 -1.41 24.89
CA ASN A 300 -15.00 -2.18 24.15
C ASN A 300 -15.32 -3.51 24.88
N GLU A 301 -16.57 -3.91 24.80
CA GLU A 301 -16.98 -5.30 24.97
C GLU A 301 -17.02 -5.99 23.61
N LEU A 302 -16.63 -7.25 23.57
CA LEU A 302 -16.64 -8.05 22.34
C LEU A 302 -17.86 -8.98 22.35
N TYR A 303 -18.50 -9.10 21.19
CA TYR A 303 -19.63 -9.98 21.01
C TYR A 303 -19.58 -10.68 19.64
N ALA A 304 -20.15 -11.87 19.57
CA ALA A 304 -20.33 -12.59 18.32
C ALA A 304 -21.52 -11.96 17.56
N SER A 305 -21.31 -11.58 16.29
CA SER A 305 -22.38 -11.15 15.40
C SER A 305 -23.01 -12.35 14.69
N GLU A 306 -24.15 -12.12 14.00
CA GLU A 306 -24.91 -13.17 13.31
C GLU A 306 -24.09 -13.93 12.25
N ASP A 307 -23.10 -13.27 11.65
CA ASP A 307 -22.17 -13.86 10.68
C ASP A 307 -21.00 -14.63 11.33
N GLY A 308 -21.02 -14.80 12.67
CA GLY A 308 -19.96 -15.45 13.43
C GLY A 308 -18.71 -14.61 13.68
N SER A 309 -18.65 -13.39 13.14
CA SER A 309 -17.51 -12.49 13.38
C SER A 309 -17.57 -11.87 14.78
N VAL A 310 -16.40 -11.66 15.41
CA VAL A 310 -16.30 -10.97 16.70
C VAL A 310 -16.24 -9.45 16.46
N ARG A 311 -17.19 -8.72 17.04
CA ARG A 311 -17.33 -7.27 16.87
C ARG A 311 -17.19 -6.51 18.18
N PRO A 312 -16.62 -5.29 18.16
CA PRO A 312 -16.54 -4.44 19.34
C PRO A 312 -17.83 -3.64 19.54
N ARG A 313 -18.24 -3.49 20.79
CA ARG A 313 -19.27 -2.55 21.24
C ARG A 313 -18.64 -1.61 22.24
N LEU A 314 -18.70 -0.31 21.96
CA LEU A 314 -18.16 0.70 22.86
C LEU A 314 -18.98 0.78 24.15
N THR A 315 -18.31 0.70 25.30
CA THR A 315 -18.93 0.90 26.64
C THR A 315 -18.83 2.35 27.09
N GLU A 316 -19.33 2.65 28.29
CA GLU A 316 -19.21 3.99 28.91
C GLU A 316 -17.83 4.25 29.53
N ARG A 317 -17.00 3.22 29.71
CA ARG A 317 -15.67 3.34 30.31
C ARG A 317 -14.72 4.10 29.38
N ARG A 318 -14.10 5.14 29.91
CA ARG A 318 -13.12 5.97 29.18
C ARG A 318 -11.81 6.02 29.93
N SER A 319 -10.73 6.20 29.17
CA SER A 319 -9.39 6.53 29.69
C SER A 319 -8.75 7.55 28.77
N THR A 320 -7.77 8.27 29.27
CA THR A 320 -7.04 9.28 28.48
C THR A 320 -5.57 8.91 28.46
N ILE A 321 -4.98 8.89 27.27
CA ILE A 321 -3.55 8.65 27.05
C ILE A 321 -2.92 9.99 26.63
N PRO A 322 -1.99 10.55 27.41
CA PRO A 322 -1.23 11.73 26.99
C PRO A 322 -0.34 11.36 25.79
N VAL A 323 -0.58 11.98 24.65
CA VAL A 323 0.19 11.78 23.41
C VAL A 323 0.25 13.07 22.62
N GLY A 324 1.40 13.38 22.05
CA GLY A 324 1.54 14.54 21.16
C GLY A 324 1.54 14.17 19.67
N LEU A 325 1.36 12.90 19.35
CA LEU A 325 1.37 12.37 17.99
C LEU A 325 0.40 11.19 17.86
N VAL A 326 -0.45 11.21 16.84
CA VAL A 326 -1.41 10.13 16.54
C VAL A 326 -1.28 9.71 15.09
N PHE A 327 -1.16 8.41 14.83
CA PHE A 327 -1.20 7.81 13.51
C PHE A 327 -2.43 6.93 13.33
N ARG A 328 -3.21 7.18 12.28
CA ARG A 328 -4.35 6.35 11.89
C ARG A 328 -3.87 5.24 10.97
N ALA A 329 -3.87 3.99 11.44
CA ALA A 329 -3.49 2.78 10.70
C ALA A 329 -4.70 1.83 10.60
N ILE A 330 -5.90 2.37 10.27
CA ILE A 330 -7.18 1.66 10.28
C ILE A 330 -7.62 1.17 8.88
N GLY A 331 -6.68 1.12 7.96
CA GLY A 331 -6.82 0.60 6.61
C GLY A 331 -6.89 1.69 5.55
N TYR A 332 -6.44 1.32 4.37
CA TYR A 332 -6.48 2.16 3.18
C TYR A 332 -7.89 2.26 2.60
N LYS A 333 -8.09 3.21 1.70
CA LYS A 333 -9.29 3.37 0.88
C LYS A 333 -8.87 3.73 -0.55
N GLY A 334 -9.51 3.12 -1.55
CA GLY A 334 -9.38 3.52 -2.94
C GLY A 334 -9.96 4.92 -3.18
N GLU A 335 -9.53 5.54 -4.26
CA GLU A 335 -10.04 6.83 -4.73
C GLU A 335 -10.71 6.66 -6.08
N PRO A 336 -11.77 7.44 -6.37
CA PRO A 336 -12.43 7.41 -7.65
C PRO A 336 -11.47 7.87 -8.76
N LEU A 337 -11.50 7.18 -9.89
CA LEU A 337 -10.87 7.64 -11.13
C LEU A 337 -11.92 8.38 -11.98
N PRO A 338 -11.57 9.51 -12.60
CA PRO A 338 -12.52 10.27 -13.43
C PRO A 338 -13.16 9.40 -14.52
N GLY A 339 -14.50 9.36 -14.53
CA GLY A 339 -15.27 8.61 -15.50
C GLY A 339 -15.42 7.10 -15.24
N LEU A 340 -14.79 6.55 -14.19
CA LEU A 340 -14.93 5.16 -13.81
C LEU A 340 -15.99 4.99 -12.70
N PRO A 341 -16.88 3.99 -12.75
CA PRO A 341 -17.77 3.67 -11.64
C PRO A 341 -17.01 3.45 -10.33
N PHE A 342 -17.55 3.93 -9.22
CA PHE A 342 -16.90 3.81 -7.92
C PHE A 342 -17.90 3.62 -6.78
N ASP A 343 -17.64 2.65 -5.91
CA ASP A 343 -18.36 2.47 -4.65
C ASP A 343 -17.67 3.26 -3.52
N GLU A 344 -18.21 4.41 -3.17
CA GLU A 344 -17.67 5.27 -2.11
C GLU A 344 -17.60 4.59 -0.75
N ARG A 345 -18.52 3.68 -0.44
CA ARG A 345 -18.56 2.97 0.84
C ARG A 345 -17.48 1.87 0.91
N GLY A 346 -17.38 1.08 -0.15
CA GLY A 346 -16.37 0.02 -0.26
C GLY A 346 -14.96 0.60 -0.48
N GLY A 347 -14.87 1.75 -1.16
CA GLY A 347 -13.61 2.32 -1.62
C GLY A 347 -13.01 1.49 -2.76
N ILE A 348 -13.86 0.97 -3.64
CA ILE A 348 -13.51 0.07 -4.74
C ILE A 348 -14.27 0.42 -6.02
N VAL A 349 -13.77 -0.08 -7.14
CA VAL A 349 -14.50 -0.09 -8.41
C VAL A 349 -15.41 -1.32 -8.43
N PRO A 350 -16.75 -1.17 -8.64
CA PRO A 350 -17.67 -2.29 -8.79
C PRO A 350 -17.24 -3.21 -9.93
N ASN A 351 -17.19 -4.53 -9.67
CA ASN A 351 -16.71 -5.47 -10.68
C ASN A 351 -17.24 -6.90 -10.47
N VAL A 352 -17.22 -7.68 -11.54
CA VAL A 352 -17.45 -9.13 -11.51
C VAL A 352 -16.28 -9.81 -12.19
N ALA A 353 -15.52 -10.62 -11.45
CA ALA A 353 -14.30 -11.29 -11.92
C ALA A 353 -13.32 -10.30 -12.61
N GLY A 354 -13.18 -9.10 -12.07
CA GLY A 354 -12.33 -8.04 -12.60
C GLY A 354 -12.96 -7.19 -13.73
N ARG A 355 -14.06 -7.57 -14.34
CA ARG A 355 -14.79 -6.71 -15.30
C ARG A 355 -15.49 -5.59 -14.56
N VAL A 356 -15.21 -4.35 -14.91
CA VAL A 356 -15.90 -3.18 -14.33
C VAL A 356 -17.38 -3.26 -14.64
N VAL A 357 -18.21 -3.01 -13.63
CA VAL A 357 -19.69 -3.02 -13.76
C VAL A 357 -20.22 -1.61 -13.60
N ASP A 358 -21.09 -1.19 -14.51
CA ASP A 358 -21.86 0.05 -14.37
C ASP A 358 -23.02 -0.20 -13.36
N PRO A 359 -23.00 0.47 -12.20
CA PRO A 359 -24.03 0.27 -11.17
C PRO A 359 -25.44 0.75 -11.59
N ALA A 360 -25.55 1.56 -12.64
CA ALA A 360 -26.84 2.02 -13.15
C ALA A 360 -27.55 0.95 -13.99
N THR A 361 -26.79 0.10 -14.68
CA THR A 361 -27.32 -0.92 -15.59
C THR A 361 -27.08 -2.35 -15.11
N ASP A 362 -26.23 -2.52 -14.11
CA ASP A 362 -25.72 -3.81 -13.61
C ASP A 362 -25.08 -4.67 -14.72
N THR A 363 -24.46 -4.00 -15.69
CA THR A 363 -23.79 -4.67 -16.83
C THR A 363 -22.30 -4.34 -16.88
N PRO A 364 -21.46 -5.26 -17.40
CA PRO A 364 -20.04 -5.00 -17.60
C PRO A 364 -19.80 -3.84 -18.59
N VAL A 365 -18.86 -2.98 -18.25
CA VAL A 365 -18.29 -1.97 -19.16
C VAL A 365 -17.28 -2.66 -20.05
N VAL A 366 -17.58 -2.81 -21.33
CA VAL A 366 -16.77 -3.55 -22.28
C VAL A 366 -15.38 -2.92 -22.42
N GLY A 367 -14.33 -3.75 -22.30
CA GLY A 367 -12.94 -3.33 -22.43
C GLY A 367 -12.34 -2.71 -21.16
N GLU A 368 -13.06 -2.68 -20.04
CA GLU A 368 -12.54 -2.14 -18.79
C GLU A 368 -12.53 -3.15 -17.66
N TYR A 369 -11.38 -3.28 -17.04
CA TYR A 369 -11.11 -4.26 -16.00
C TYR A 369 -10.41 -3.60 -14.81
N VAL A 370 -10.49 -4.23 -13.65
CA VAL A 370 -9.87 -3.74 -12.43
C VAL A 370 -9.20 -4.88 -11.67
N THR A 371 -8.06 -4.60 -11.03
CA THR A 371 -7.31 -5.59 -10.25
C THR A 371 -6.69 -4.98 -8.99
N GLY A 372 -6.35 -5.82 -8.02
CA GLY A 372 -5.69 -5.40 -6.78
C GLY A 372 -6.62 -4.74 -5.78
N TRP A 373 -6.09 -3.82 -4.99
CA TRP A 373 -6.84 -3.20 -3.91
C TRP A 373 -8.01 -2.34 -4.37
N ILE A 374 -7.91 -1.73 -5.53
CA ILE A 374 -9.04 -0.98 -6.10
C ILE A 374 -10.19 -1.89 -6.54
N LYS A 375 -9.93 -3.19 -6.78
CA LYS A 375 -10.91 -4.23 -7.09
C LYS A 375 -11.58 -4.81 -5.86
N ARG A 376 -10.79 -5.26 -4.85
CA ARG A 376 -11.25 -6.08 -3.72
C ARG A 376 -11.14 -5.42 -2.35
N GLY A 377 -10.68 -4.17 -2.30
CA GLY A 377 -10.31 -3.49 -1.06
C GLY A 377 -8.88 -3.83 -0.61
N PRO A 378 -8.33 -3.03 0.33
CA PRO A 378 -6.93 -3.09 0.76
C PRO A 378 -6.68 -4.25 1.74
N GLN A 379 -6.78 -5.47 1.25
CA GLN A 379 -6.58 -6.70 2.03
C GLN A 379 -5.50 -7.57 1.38
N GLY A 380 -4.88 -8.41 2.21
CA GLY A 380 -3.86 -9.35 1.79
C GLY A 380 -2.46 -8.74 1.66
N VAL A 381 -1.52 -9.56 1.23
CA VAL A 381 -0.09 -9.24 1.06
C VAL A 381 0.27 -9.21 -0.43
N ILE A 382 1.54 -8.90 -0.77
CA ILE A 382 2.00 -8.82 -2.16
C ILE A 382 1.60 -10.06 -2.97
N GLY A 383 1.80 -11.27 -2.43
CA GLY A 383 1.48 -12.52 -3.11
C GLY A 383 0.00 -12.72 -3.45
N THR A 384 -0.93 -12.13 -2.70
CA THR A 384 -2.37 -12.22 -2.99
C THR A 384 -2.77 -11.44 -4.24
N ASN A 385 -1.91 -10.56 -4.75
CA ASN A 385 -2.15 -9.82 -5.99
C ASN A 385 -1.91 -10.68 -7.23
N LYS A 386 -1.19 -11.81 -7.13
CA LYS A 386 -0.91 -12.67 -8.29
C LYS A 386 -2.18 -13.34 -8.81
N PRO A 387 -2.93 -14.13 -8.03
CA PRO A 387 -4.19 -14.72 -8.51
C PRO A 387 -5.21 -13.65 -8.91
N ASP A 388 -5.23 -12.51 -8.23
CA ASP A 388 -6.14 -11.40 -8.52
C ASP A 388 -5.82 -10.72 -9.87
N GLY A 389 -4.53 -10.49 -10.16
CA GLY A 389 -4.06 -9.98 -11.46
C GLY A 389 -4.35 -10.96 -12.61
N HIS A 390 -4.13 -12.25 -12.37
CA HIS A 390 -4.41 -13.30 -13.34
C HIS A 390 -5.90 -13.39 -13.66
N GLU A 391 -6.80 -13.37 -12.65
CA GLU A 391 -8.25 -13.41 -12.88
C GLU A 391 -8.71 -12.27 -13.78
N SER A 392 -8.26 -11.06 -13.55
CA SER A 392 -8.63 -9.89 -14.36
C SER A 392 -8.08 -9.99 -15.81
N ALA A 393 -6.85 -10.45 -15.96
CA ALA A 393 -6.24 -10.68 -17.25
C ALA A 393 -6.94 -11.81 -18.03
N GLU A 394 -7.32 -12.90 -17.37
CA GLU A 394 -8.07 -14.01 -17.97
C GLU A 394 -9.47 -13.58 -18.42
N SER A 395 -10.12 -12.71 -17.64
CA SER A 395 -11.40 -12.12 -18.04
C SER A 395 -11.28 -11.29 -19.32
N LEU A 396 -10.20 -10.50 -19.45
CA LEU A 396 -9.92 -9.71 -20.65
C LEU A 396 -9.63 -10.61 -21.86
N LEU A 397 -8.82 -11.65 -21.70
CA LEU A 397 -8.50 -12.61 -22.77
C LEU A 397 -9.75 -13.36 -23.23
N ALA A 398 -10.63 -13.75 -22.31
CA ALA A 398 -11.89 -14.40 -22.64
C ALA A 398 -12.83 -13.49 -23.45
N ASP A 399 -12.89 -12.19 -23.10
CA ASP A 399 -13.69 -11.20 -23.81
C ASP A 399 -13.11 -10.91 -25.21
N ALA A 400 -11.79 -10.88 -25.35
CA ALA A 400 -11.13 -10.81 -26.66
C ALA A 400 -11.45 -12.02 -27.54
N ALA A 401 -11.37 -13.23 -26.98
CA ALA A 401 -11.73 -14.46 -27.69
C ALA A 401 -13.22 -14.51 -28.09
N ALA A 402 -14.09 -13.85 -27.34
CA ALA A 402 -15.52 -13.69 -27.67
C ALA A 402 -15.79 -12.59 -28.70
N GLY A 403 -14.76 -11.88 -29.20
CA GLY A 403 -14.90 -10.77 -30.16
C GLY A 403 -15.47 -9.48 -29.56
N LEU A 404 -15.56 -9.38 -28.22
CA LEU A 404 -16.13 -8.19 -27.57
C LEU A 404 -15.18 -6.99 -27.62
N LEU A 405 -13.89 -7.23 -27.87
CA LEU A 405 -12.85 -6.20 -27.91
C LEU A 405 -12.41 -5.85 -29.34
N ASP A 406 -13.09 -6.39 -30.36
CA ASP A 406 -12.78 -6.13 -31.78
C ASP A 406 -13.08 -4.67 -32.13
N LYS A 407 -12.04 -3.88 -32.25
CA LYS A 407 -12.06 -2.49 -32.72
C LYS A 407 -10.70 -2.12 -33.30
N ASP A 408 -10.68 -1.14 -34.17
CA ASP A 408 -9.41 -0.57 -34.64
C ASP A 408 -8.82 0.33 -33.57
N VAL A 409 -7.55 0.14 -33.23
CA VAL A 409 -6.81 1.00 -32.33
C VAL A 409 -5.52 1.50 -33.01
N PRO A 410 -5.12 2.77 -32.76
CA PRO A 410 -3.87 3.31 -33.28
C PRO A 410 -2.64 2.56 -32.80
N SER A 411 -1.52 2.65 -33.52
CA SER A 411 -0.25 2.06 -33.07
C SER A 411 0.33 2.76 -31.84
N ARG A 412 1.27 2.12 -31.13
CA ARG A 412 2.00 2.75 -30.00
C ARG A 412 2.61 4.10 -30.37
N ALA A 413 3.20 4.19 -31.59
CA ALA A 413 3.84 5.42 -32.06
C ALA A 413 2.89 6.63 -32.08
N VAL A 414 1.60 6.43 -32.27
CA VAL A 414 0.61 7.52 -32.26
C VAL A 414 0.40 8.03 -30.82
N LEU A 415 0.39 7.17 -29.83
CA LEU A 415 0.32 7.56 -28.42
C LEU A 415 1.61 8.29 -28.00
N GLU A 416 2.76 7.74 -28.36
CA GLU A 416 4.07 8.35 -28.06
C GLU A 416 4.15 9.75 -28.65
N HIS A 417 3.73 9.92 -29.90
CA HIS A 417 3.65 11.25 -30.53
C HIS A 417 2.70 12.22 -29.81
N LEU A 418 1.54 11.73 -29.33
CA LEU A 418 0.62 12.56 -28.54
C LEU A 418 1.28 13.04 -27.22
N LEU A 419 2.01 12.18 -26.53
CA LEU A 419 2.72 12.55 -25.30
C LEU A 419 3.85 13.55 -25.57
N ASP A 420 4.58 13.38 -26.68
CA ASP A 420 5.61 14.32 -27.14
C ASP A 420 5.02 15.69 -27.51
N GLU A 421 3.90 15.73 -28.25
CA GLU A 421 3.21 16.99 -28.56
C GLU A 421 2.76 17.75 -27.31
N ARG A 422 2.45 17.02 -26.24
CA ARG A 422 2.12 17.60 -24.93
C ARG A 422 3.36 18.01 -24.12
N GLN A 423 4.56 17.83 -24.66
CA GLN A 423 5.85 18.10 -24.01
C GLN A 423 5.96 17.39 -22.65
N HIS A 424 5.42 16.18 -22.57
CA HIS A 424 5.40 15.42 -21.35
C HIS A 424 6.66 14.58 -21.20
N ALA A 425 7.38 14.73 -20.07
CA ALA A 425 8.59 13.95 -19.77
C ALA A 425 8.21 12.52 -19.37
N VAL A 426 8.04 11.64 -20.35
CA VAL A 426 7.78 10.21 -20.11
C VAL A 426 9.05 9.52 -19.65
N VAL A 427 8.94 8.66 -18.65
CA VAL A 427 10.04 7.83 -18.13
C VAL A 427 9.82 6.39 -18.56
N SER A 428 10.72 5.85 -19.37
CA SER A 428 10.71 4.45 -19.80
C SER A 428 11.20 3.52 -18.68
N PHE A 429 11.11 2.21 -18.88
CA PHE A 429 11.68 1.24 -17.92
C PHE A 429 13.21 1.28 -17.92
N GLU A 430 13.85 1.58 -19.04
CA GLU A 430 15.32 1.80 -19.14
C GLU A 430 15.74 3.04 -18.36
N ASP A 431 14.99 4.14 -18.45
CA ASP A 431 15.21 5.35 -17.66
C ASP A 431 15.09 5.07 -16.16
N TRP A 432 14.07 4.30 -15.78
CA TRP A 432 13.96 3.83 -14.40
C TRP A 432 15.18 3.01 -13.96
N GLN A 433 15.67 2.10 -14.79
CA GLN A 433 16.88 1.32 -14.45
C GLN A 433 18.10 2.22 -14.23
N HIS A 434 18.22 3.30 -14.99
CA HIS A 434 19.26 4.30 -14.78
C HIS A 434 19.08 5.03 -13.43
N LEU A 435 17.87 5.48 -13.11
CA LEU A 435 17.56 6.09 -11.80
C LEU A 435 17.85 5.12 -10.64
N ASP A 436 17.48 3.86 -10.79
CA ASP A 436 17.74 2.79 -9.81
C ASP A 436 19.23 2.58 -9.58
N ALA A 437 20.05 2.64 -10.64
CA ALA A 437 21.50 2.55 -10.55
C ALA A 437 22.09 3.75 -9.80
N ILE A 438 21.61 4.96 -10.04
CA ILE A 438 22.03 6.17 -9.30
C ILE A 438 21.68 6.01 -7.81
N GLU A 439 20.47 5.59 -7.47
CA GLU A 439 20.04 5.40 -6.08
C GLU A 439 20.92 4.36 -5.35
N LYS A 440 21.22 3.25 -6.00
CA LYS A 440 22.11 2.21 -5.46
C LYS A 440 23.53 2.74 -5.26
N GLY A 441 24.08 3.44 -6.26
CA GLY A 441 25.40 4.05 -6.17
C GLY A 441 25.51 5.08 -5.06
N ARG A 442 24.45 5.84 -4.79
CA ARG A 442 24.38 6.77 -3.64
C ARG A 442 24.38 6.05 -2.30
N GLY A 443 23.82 4.86 -2.21
CA GLY A 443 23.76 4.08 -0.97
C GLY A 443 25.03 3.29 -0.66
N GLU A 444 25.80 2.89 -1.68
CA GLU A 444 26.96 2.00 -1.55
C GLU A 444 28.02 2.51 -0.56
N PRO A 445 28.42 3.81 -0.54
CA PRO A 445 29.44 4.31 0.40
C PRO A 445 29.06 4.12 1.87
N ASP A 446 27.76 4.15 2.19
CA ASP A 446 27.24 4.03 3.54
C ASP A 446 26.72 2.61 3.86
N GLY A 447 26.94 1.63 2.97
CA GLY A 447 26.46 0.26 3.13
C GLY A 447 24.93 0.12 3.07
N ARG A 448 24.24 1.09 2.50
CA ARG A 448 22.78 1.11 2.35
C ARG A 448 22.37 0.44 1.03
N PRO A 449 21.19 -0.20 0.98
CA PRO A 449 20.67 -0.77 -0.28
C PRO A 449 20.55 0.28 -1.39
N ARG A 450 20.16 1.51 -1.03
CA ARG A 450 20.02 2.69 -1.90
C ARG A 450 19.73 3.96 -1.10
N VAL A 451 19.97 5.11 -1.70
CA VAL A 451 19.42 6.41 -1.27
C VAL A 451 18.47 6.90 -2.35
N LYS A 452 17.18 6.88 -2.03
CA LYS A 452 16.11 7.18 -3.00
C LYS A 452 16.03 8.67 -3.34
N PHE A 453 15.71 8.97 -4.58
CA PHE A 453 15.21 10.30 -4.96
C PHE A 453 13.92 10.62 -4.19
N THR A 454 13.73 11.88 -3.87
CA THR A 454 12.55 12.38 -3.12
C THR A 454 11.70 13.38 -3.90
N HIS A 455 12.14 13.81 -5.08
CA HIS A 455 11.47 14.77 -5.95
C HIS A 455 11.42 14.23 -7.38
N ILE A 456 10.28 14.42 -8.04
CA ILE A 456 10.11 14.02 -9.45
C ILE A 456 11.06 14.85 -10.34
N GLU A 457 11.18 16.15 -10.05
CA GLU A 457 12.02 17.08 -10.80
C GLU A 457 13.50 16.67 -10.78
N GLU A 458 13.99 16.12 -9.65
CA GLU A 458 15.35 15.60 -9.54
C GLU A 458 15.57 14.34 -10.39
N MET A 459 14.54 13.47 -10.46
CA MET A 459 14.58 12.27 -11.29
C MET A 459 14.67 12.65 -12.77
N ILE A 460 13.81 13.57 -13.22
CA ILE A 460 13.80 14.03 -14.61
C ILE A 460 15.13 14.73 -14.96
N ALA A 461 15.64 15.60 -14.09
CA ALA A 461 16.92 16.28 -14.32
C ALA A 461 18.09 15.29 -14.44
N ALA A 462 18.09 14.20 -13.67
CA ALA A 462 19.13 13.17 -13.77
C ALA A 462 19.07 12.39 -15.10
N LEU A 463 17.89 12.23 -15.69
CA LEU A 463 17.72 11.64 -17.02
C LEU A 463 18.19 12.61 -18.12
N ASP A 464 17.84 13.91 -18.02
CA ASP A 464 18.29 14.94 -18.96
C ASP A 464 19.83 15.09 -19.00
N GLU A 465 20.50 14.87 -17.86
CA GLU A 465 21.97 14.88 -17.77
C GLU A 465 22.59 13.71 -18.52
N ARG A 466 22.00 12.52 -18.44
CA ARG A 466 22.42 11.33 -19.20
C ARG A 466 22.35 11.58 -20.70
N ASP A 467 21.27 12.16 -21.19
CA ASP A 467 21.02 12.35 -22.61
C ASP A 467 21.91 13.43 -23.24
N ARG A 468 22.60 14.23 -22.41
CA ARG A 468 23.58 15.22 -22.82
C ARG A 468 25.04 14.72 -22.80
N SER A 469 25.29 13.59 -22.15
CA SER A 469 26.61 12.99 -21.98
C SER A 469 26.90 11.90 -23.01
#